data_53b27eff46c7d614c9ab71673874a767
#
_entry.id   53b27eff46c7d614c9ab71673874a767
#
_cell.length_a   1.000
_cell.length_b   1.000
_cell.length_c   1.000
_cell.angle_alpha   90.00
_cell.angle_beta   90.00
_cell.angle_gamma   90.00
#
_symmetry.space_group_name_H-M   'P 1'
#
loop_
_entity.id
_entity.type
_entity.pdbx_description
1 polymer ?
#
loop_
_entity_poly.entity_id
_entity_poly.type
_entity_poly.pdbx_seq_one_letter_code
_entity_poly.pdbx_strand_id
1 'polypeptide(L)'
;VDITQLLAFSVKNKASDLHLSAGLPPMIRVHGDVRRINVDALDHKTVHAMVYDIMTDSQRKAYEEFLEVDFSFEIDGLARFRVNAFNQHRGAAAVFRTIPSKILTLEQLNAPKIFADLSLKPRGLVLVTGPTGSGKSTTLAAMVNYLNESAYGHILTVEDPIEFVHESKKSLINQREVGPMTLSFSAALRSALREDPDAILVGEMRDLETIRLAMTAAETGHLVFGTLHTSSAAKTIDRIIDVFPAEEKEMVRAMLSESLQAVISQTLCKTKDGQGRVAAHEIMLGTSAIRNLIREAKVAQMYSAIQTGNSVGMQTLDQNLTDLVRRNIISPAEARSKAKIPENFPG
;
A
#
# COMPACT_ATOMS: atom_id res chain seq x y z
N VAL A 1 -22.52 -21.20 -17.33
CA VAL A 1 -21.25 -20.66 -16.85
C VAL A 1 -21.52 -19.91 -15.56
N ASP A 2 -20.85 -20.25 -14.48
CA ASP A 2 -20.99 -19.57 -13.21
C ASP A 2 -19.83 -18.60 -12.98
N ILE A 3 -19.97 -17.76 -11.94
CA ILE A 3 -18.96 -16.73 -11.63
C ILE A 3 -17.62 -17.35 -11.23
N THR A 4 -17.62 -18.49 -10.54
CA THR A 4 -16.39 -19.16 -10.13
C THR A 4 -15.59 -19.64 -11.35
N GLN A 5 -16.27 -20.18 -12.37
CA GLN A 5 -15.62 -20.59 -13.61
C GLN A 5 -15.00 -19.41 -14.35
N LEU A 6 -15.71 -18.28 -14.42
CA LEU A 6 -15.20 -17.09 -15.09
C LEU A 6 -14.00 -16.49 -14.36
N LEU A 7 -14.05 -16.46 -13.04
CA LEU A 7 -12.93 -15.96 -12.23
C LEU A 7 -11.71 -16.89 -12.31
N ALA A 8 -11.93 -18.22 -12.31
CA ALA A 8 -10.86 -19.19 -12.50
C ALA A 8 -10.19 -19.01 -13.88
N PHE A 9 -10.98 -18.79 -14.92
CA PHE A 9 -10.48 -18.49 -16.24
C PHE A 9 -9.64 -17.20 -16.27
N SER A 10 -10.13 -16.16 -15.61
CA SER A 10 -9.43 -14.88 -15.49
C SER A 10 -8.06 -15.06 -14.83
N VAL A 11 -8.01 -15.75 -13.70
CA VAL A 11 -6.75 -16.02 -12.97
C VAL A 11 -5.80 -16.86 -13.82
N LYS A 12 -6.29 -17.91 -14.47
CA LYS A 12 -5.48 -18.79 -15.33
C LYS A 12 -4.82 -18.02 -16.47
N ASN A 13 -5.51 -17.04 -17.03
CA ASN A 13 -5.00 -16.22 -18.14
C ASN A 13 -4.23 -14.98 -17.66
N LYS A 14 -3.93 -14.89 -16.37
CA LYS A 14 -3.20 -13.76 -15.76
C LYS A 14 -3.83 -12.42 -16.05
N ALA A 15 -5.16 -12.39 -16.12
CA ALA A 15 -5.92 -11.16 -16.29
C ALA A 15 -5.87 -10.33 -15.02
N SER A 16 -5.79 -9.02 -15.19
CA SER A 16 -5.87 -8.09 -14.05
C SER A 16 -7.32 -7.90 -13.60
N ASP A 17 -8.26 -7.96 -14.53
CA ASP A 17 -9.67 -7.70 -14.27
C ASP A 17 -10.56 -8.61 -15.10
N LEU A 18 -11.71 -8.99 -14.51
CA LEU A 18 -12.85 -9.59 -15.22
C LEU A 18 -13.96 -8.54 -15.26
N HIS A 19 -14.56 -8.35 -16.43
CA HIS A 19 -15.67 -7.45 -16.64
C HIS A 19 -16.93 -8.25 -16.99
N LEU A 20 -17.99 -8.08 -16.20
CA LEU A 20 -19.33 -8.54 -16.53
C LEU A 20 -20.20 -7.33 -16.86
N SER A 21 -20.90 -7.36 -17.97
CA SER A 21 -21.78 -6.27 -18.37
C SER A 21 -22.99 -6.86 -19.09
N ALA A 22 -24.17 -6.57 -18.59
CA ALA A 22 -25.41 -7.06 -19.20
C ALA A 22 -25.50 -6.71 -20.69
N GLY A 23 -25.83 -7.68 -21.50
CA GLY A 23 -25.94 -7.54 -22.95
C GLY A 23 -24.67 -7.89 -23.73
N LEU A 24 -23.59 -8.21 -23.04
CA LEU A 24 -22.29 -8.51 -23.66
C LEU A 24 -21.70 -9.80 -23.08
N PRO A 25 -20.81 -10.48 -23.85
CA PRO A 25 -20.02 -11.57 -23.29
C PRO A 25 -19.12 -11.03 -22.17
N PRO A 26 -18.76 -11.88 -21.18
CA PRO A 26 -17.74 -11.53 -20.23
C PRO A 26 -16.45 -11.16 -20.92
N MET A 27 -15.68 -10.24 -20.34
CA MET A 27 -14.40 -9.79 -20.89
C MET A 27 -13.34 -9.84 -19.80
N ILE A 28 -12.09 -10.05 -20.22
CA ILE A 28 -10.93 -9.99 -19.31
C ILE A 28 -9.94 -8.95 -19.81
N ARG A 29 -9.27 -8.27 -18.88
CA ARG A 29 -8.17 -7.37 -19.21
C ARG A 29 -6.84 -8.11 -19.06
N VAL A 30 -6.12 -8.25 -20.16
CA VAL A 30 -4.80 -8.89 -20.20
C VAL A 30 -3.83 -7.92 -20.85
N HIS A 31 -2.72 -7.63 -20.19
CA HIS A 31 -1.73 -6.65 -20.66
C HIS A 31 -2.33 -5.30 -21.06
N GLY A 32 -3.32 -4.86 -20.31
CA GLY A 32 -4.01 -3.57 -20.54
C GLY A 32 -5.17 -3.63 -21.53
N ASP A 33 -5.30 -4.68 -22.33
CA ASP A 33 -6.35 -4.81 -23.34
C ASP A 33 -7.55 -5.62 -22.82
N VAL A 34 -8.75 -5.08 -23.00
CA VAL A 34 -10.00 -5.77 -22.67
C VAL A 34 -10.40 -6.66 -23.86
N ARG A 35 -10.50 -7.96 -23.60
CA ARG A 35 -10.81 -8.97 -24.63
C ARG A 35 -12.01 -9.81 -24.23
N ARG A 36 -12.83 -10.14 -25.21
CA ARG A 36 -14.02 -10.98 -24.98
C ARG A 36 -13.62 -12.42 -24.70
N ILE A 37 -14.32 -13.02 -23.73
CA ILE A 37 -14.25 -14.47 -23.52
C ILE A 37 -15.20 -15.12 -24.52
N ASN A 38 -14.81 -16.26 -25.05
CA ASN A 38 -15.63 -16.98 -26.05
C ASN A 38 -16.78 -17.74 -25.38
N VAL A 39 -17.75 -17.00 -24.87
CA VAL A 39 -19.02 -17.50 -24.33
C VAL A 39 -20.14 -16.55 -24.77
N ASP A 40 -21.37 -17.00 -24.64
CA ASP A 40 -22.53 -16.20 -25.02
C ASP A 40 -22.66 -14.93 -24.18
N ALA A 41 -23.28 -13.90 -24.76
CA ALA A 41 -23.61 -12.68 -24.03
C ALA A 41 -24.51 -13.00 -22.83
N LEU A 42 -24.24 -12.34 -21.72
CA LEU A 42 -25.01 -12.49 -20.48
C LEU A 42 -26.10 -11.42 -20.44
N ASP A 43 -27.31 -11.82 -20.08
CA ASP A 43 -28.40 -10.85 -19.89
C ASP A 43 -28.34 -10.22 -18.49
N HIS A 44 -29.16 -9.18 -18.26
CA HIS A 44 -29.21 -8.50 -16.97
C HIS A 44 -29.50 -9.47 -15.82
N LYS A 45 -30.46 -10.37 -16.00
CA LYS A 45 -30.88 -11.31 -14.96
C LYS A 45 -29.72 -12.22 -14.54
N THR A 46 -28.96 -12.70 -15.51
CA THR A 46 -27.81 -13.57 -15.26
C THR A 46 -26.67 -12.82 -14.55
N VAL A 47 -26.32 -11.63 -15.03
CA VAL A 47 -25.26 -10.81 -14.39
C VAL A 47 -25.67 -10.45 -12.97
N HIS A 48 -26.91 -10.00 -12.78
CA HIS A 48 -27.44 -9.64 -11.46
C HIS A 48 -27.37 -10.83 -10.49
N ALA A 49 -27.78 -12.03 -10.93
CA ALA A 49 -27.72 -13.23 -10.10
C ALA A 49 -26.29 -13.60 -9.73
N MET A 50 -25.35 -13.55 -10.68
CA MET A 50 -23.92 -13.84 -10.42
C MET A 50 -23.35 -12.91 -9.36
N VAL A 51 -23.65 -11.63 -9.45
CA VAL A 51 -23.15 -10.61 -8.52
C VAL A 51 -23.80 -10.75 -7.14
N TYR A 52 -25.10 -10.99 -7.10
CA TYR A 52 -25.84 -11.20 -5.86
C TYR A 52 -25.35 -12.42 -5.07
N ASP A 53 -24.99 -13.50 -5.77
CA ASP A 53 -24.57 -14.75 -5.13
C ASP A 53 -23.29 -14.59 -4.30
N ILE A 54 -22.46 -13.63 -4.64
CA ILE A 54 -21.19 -13.37 -3.92
C ILE A 54 -21.30 -12.25 -2.88
N MET A 55 -22.47 -11.62 -2.76
CA MET A 55 -22.70 -10.52 -1.81
C MET A 55 -23.28 -11.03 -0.50
N THR A 56 -22.89 -10.38 0.60
CA THR A 56 -23.57 -10.50 1.89
C THR A 56 -24.92 -9.74 1.84
N ASP A 57 -25.79 -9.98 2.81
CA ASP A 57 -27.08 -9.27 2.89
C ASP A 57 -26.88 -7.76 3.00
N SER A 58 -25.88 -7.30 3.75
CA SER A 58 -25.56 -5.88 3.87
C SER A 58 -25.11 -5.28 2.54
N GLN A 59 -24.29 -6.01 1.78
CA GLN A 59 -23.80 -5.57 0.47
C GLN A 59 -24.95 -5.53 -0.55
N ARG A 60 -25.85 -6.51 -0.53
CA ARG A 60 -27.05 -6.53 -1.38
C ARG A 60 -27.93 -5.32 -1.11
N LYS A 61 -28.15 -5.00 0.16
CA LYS A 61 -28.94 -3.84 0.56
C LYS A 61 -28.32 -2.54 0.06
N ALA A 62 -27.01 -2.38 0.22
CA ALA A 62 -26.28 -1.21 -0.27
C ALA A 62 -26.37 -1.09 -1.80
N TYR A 63 -26.22 -2.21 -2.52
CA TYR A 63 -26.34 -2.23 -3.97
C TYR A 63 -27.74 -1.79 -4.44
N GLU A 64 -28.79 -2.27 -3.80
CA GLU A 64 -30.18 -1.88 -4.15
C GLU A 64 -30.46 -0.41 -3.84
N GLU A 65 -29.92 0.09 -2.72
CA GLU A 65 -30.16 1.47 -2.29
C GLU A 65 -29.35 2.49 -3.09
N PHE A 66 -28.05 2.22 -3.31
CA PHE A 66 -27.12 3.19 -3.91
C PHE A 66 -26.82 2.92 -5.39
N LEU A 67 -27.31 1.82 -5.95
CA LEU A 67 -27.13 1.39 -7.36
C LEU A 67 -25.69 1.08 -7.73
N GLU A 68 -24.82 1.06 -6.75
CA GLU A 68 -23.41 0.65 -6.85
C GLU A 68 -22.89 0.23 -5.49
N VAL A 69 -21.93 -0.70 -5.47
CA VAL A 69 -21.30 -1.16 -4.23
C VAL A 69 -19.90 -1.67 -4.50
N ASP A 70 -18.98 -1.35 -3.58
CA ASP A 70 -17.63 -1.90 -3.53
C ASP A 70 -17.55 -2.95 -2.44
N PHE A 71 -16.91 -4.07 -2.72
CA PHE A 71 -16.64 -5.10 -1.74
C PHE A 71 -15.49 -5.99 -2.20
N SER A 72 -15.00 -6.83 -1.30
CA SER A 72 -14.04 -7.86 -1.65
C SER A 72 -14.55 -9.22 -1.20
N PHE A 73 -14.09 -10.27 -1.87
CA PHE A 73 -14.39 -11.64 -1.48
C PHE A 73 -13.28 -12.56 -1.93
N GLU A 74 -13.25 -13.76 -1.37
CA GLU A 74 -12.23 -14.75 -1.63
C GLU A 74 -12.86 -16.05 -2.10
N ILE A 75 -12.25 -16.69 -3.07
CA ILE A 75 -12.55 -18.07 -3.45
C ILE A 75 -11.38 -18.92 -2.97
N ASP A 76 -11.65 -19.79 -2.01
CA ASP A 76 -10.64 -20.67 -1.43
C ASP A 76 -9.90 -21.46 -2.52
N GLY A 77 -8.57 -21.47 -2.44
CA GLY A 77 -7.73 -22.15 -3.40
C GLY A 77 -7.57 -21.45 -4.74
N LEU A 78 -8.21 -20.31 -4.96
CA LEU A 78 -8.11 -19.57 -6.22
C LEU A 78 -7.45 -18.21 -6.05
N ALA A 79 -8.16 -17.26 -5.48
CA ALA A 79 -7.67 -15.89 -5.30
C ALA A 79 -8.67 -15.05 -4.50
N ARG A 80 -8.21 -13.87 -4.11
CA ARG A 80 -9.05 -12.82 -3.54
C ARG A 80 -9.34 -11.78 -4.63
N PHE A 81 -10.55 -11.19 -4.59
CA PHE A 81 -11.01 -10.24 -5.60
C PHE A 81 -11.59 -9.00 -4.96
N ARG A 82 -11.27 -7.86 -5.56
CA ARG A 82 -11.92 -6.59 -5.26
C ARG A 82 -13.00 -6.36 -6.32
N VAL A 83 -14.22 -6.08 -5.90
CA VAL A 83 -15.38 -6.00 -6.80
C VAL A 83 -16.02 -4.63 -6.70
N ASN A 84 -16.33 -4.03 -7.85
CA ASN A 84 -17.28 -2.94 -7.95
C ASN A 84 -18.45 -3.42 -8.81
N ALA A 85 -19.65 -3.46 -8.22
CA ALA A 85 -20.88 -3.77 -8.93
C ALA A 85 -21.68 -2.48 -9.11
N PHE A 86 -22.27 -2.29 -10.29
CA PHE A 86 -23.00 -1.07 -10.61
C PHE A 86 -24.07 -1.35 -11.67
N ASN A 87 -24.99 -0.41 -11.83
CA ASN A 87 -26.00 -0.46 -12.89
C ASN A 87 -25.61 0.46 -14.02
N GLN A 88 -25.85 0.03 -15.24
CA GLN A 88 -25.63 0.80 -16.46
C GLN A 88 -26.83 0.65 -17.40
N HIS A 89 -26.82 1.31 -18.56
CA HIS A 89 -27.95 1.37 -19.48
C HIS A 89 -28.60 0.02 -19.80
N ARG A 90 -27.81 -1.03 -20.01
CA ARG A 90 -28.31 -2.37 -20.36
C ARG A 90 -28.69 -3.23 -19.15
N GLY A 91 -28.32 -2.81 -17.94
CA GLY A 91 -28.60 -3.54 -16.71
C GLY A 91 -27.40 -3.59 -15.77
N ALA A 92 -27.24 -4.70 -15.07
CA ALA A 92 -26.16 -4.88 -14.10
C ALA A 92 -24.79 -5.05 -14.77
N ALA A 93 -23.76 -4.58 -14.09
CA ALA A 93 -22.36 -4.76 -14.48
C ALA A 93 -21.48 -4.94 -13.25
N ALA A 94 -20.33 -5.54 -13.42
CA ALA A 94 -19.35 -5.66 -12.33
C ALA A 94 -17.93 -5.76 -12.89
N VAL A 95 -16.98 -5.22 -12.14
CA VAL A 95 -15.56 -5.35 -12.40
C VAL A 95 -14.93 -6.09 -11.23
N PHE A 96 -14.21 -7.15 -11.53
CA PHE A 96 -13.50 -7.99 -10.55
C PHE A 96 -12.02 -7.82 -10.76
N ARG A 97 -11.33 -7.18 -9.82
CA ARG A 97 -9.88 -7.07 -9.85
C ARG A 97 -9.26 -8.21 -9.06
N THR A 98 -8.40 -8.98 -9.70
CA THR A 98 -7.65 -10.05 -9.03
C THR A 98 -6.60 -9.42 -8.10
N ILE A 99 -6.64 -9.79 -6.82
CA ILE A 99 -5.67 -9.33 -5.83
C ILE A 99 -4.55 -10.36 -5.78
N PRO A 100 -3.27 -9.95 -5.96
CA PRO A 100 -2.15 -10.88 -5.90
C PRO A 100 -2.10 -11.59 -4.56
N SER A 101 -2.01 -12.92 -4.58
CA SER A 101 -1.91 -13.74 -3.37
C SER A 101 -0.47 -13.94 -2.92
N LYS A 102 0.50 -13.69 -3.82
CA LYS A 102 1.91 -13.94 -3.55
C LYS A 102 2.59 -12.72 -2.96
N ILE A 103 3.06 -12.85 -1.72
CA ILE A 103 3.87 -11.84 -1.06
C ILE A 103 5.32 -12.07 -1.46
N LEU A 104 5.94 -11.04 -2.04
CA LEU A 104 7.36 -11.08 -2.39
C LEU A 104 8.20 -10.82 -1.13
N THR A 105 9.37 -11.46 -1.06
CA THR A 105 10.33 -11.20 0.01
C THR A 105 11.11 -9.91 -0.25
N LEU A 106 11.72 -9.35 0.77
CA LEU A 106 12.61 -8.21 0.63
C LEU A 106 13.76 -8.51 -0.33
N GLU A 107 14.29 -9.74 -0.30
CA GLU A 107 15.33 -10.20 -1.20
C GLU A 107 14.85 -10.22 -2.65
N GLN A 108 13.65 -10.76 -2.91
CA GLN A 108 13.06 -10.78 -4.25
C GLN A 108 12.79 -9.38 -4.81
N LEU A 109 12.51 -8.41 -3.93
CA LEU A 109 12.33 -7.02 -4.32
C LEU A 109 13.66 -6.26 -4.49
N ASN A 110 14.78 -6.90 -4.19
CA ASN A 110 16.09 -6.23 -4.12
C ASN A 110 16.05 -4.99 -3.20
N ALA A 111 15.30 -5.09 -2.11
CA ALA A 111 15.16 -3.99 -1.17
C ALA A 111 16.48 -3.68 -0.46
N PRO A 112 16.75 -2.41 -0.15
CA PRO A 112 17.91 -2.07 0.67
C PRO A 112 17.90 -2.83 2.00
N LYS A 113 19.08 -3.20 2.47
CA LYS A 113 19.24 -3.98 3.73
C LYS A 113 18.59 -3.33 4.93
N ILE A 114 18.52 -2.01 4.95
CA ILE A 114 17.94 -1.25 6.05
C ILE A 114 16.44 -1.59 6.24
N PHE A 115 15.73 -2.03 5.19
CA PHE A 115 14.31 -2.39 5.30
C PHE A 115 14.11 -3.56 6.26
N ALA A 116 15.01 -4.55 6.24
CA ALA A 116 14.96 -5.66 7.17
C ALA A 116 15.19 -5.19 8.62
N ASP A 117 16.17 -4.33 8.83
CA ASP A 117 16.44 -3.77 10.16
C ASP A 117 15.27 -2.96 10.68
N LEU A 118 14.65 -2.15 9.84
CA LEU A 118 13.48 -1.36 10.20
C LEU A 118 12.29 -2.23 10.57
N SER A 119 12.13 -3.35 9.88
CA SER A 119 11.01 -4.29 10.13
C SER A 119 11.12 -4.99 11.49
N LEU A 120 12.30 -4.99 12.12
CA LEU A 120 12.54 -5.63 13.41
C LEU A 120 12.69 -4.63 14.57
N LYS A 121 12.46 -3.34 14.33
CA LYS A 121 12.50 -2.35 15.41
C LYS A 121 11.45 -2.69 16.47
N PRO A 122 11.76 -2.52 17.76
CA PRO A 122 10.80 -2.87 18.81
C PRO A 122 9.64 -1.89 18.91
N ARG A 123 9.82 -0.66 18.44
CA ARG A 123 8.81 0.41 18.48
C ARG A 123 9.17 1.52 17.51
N GLY A 124 8.22 2.41 17.30
CA GLY A 124 8.40 3.59 16.48
C GLY A 124 7.58 3.55 15.21
N LEU A 125 7.73 4.59 14.40
CA LEU A 125 6.93 4.81 13.20
C LEU A 125 7.80 4.62 11.96
N VAL A 126 7.40 3.71 11.08
CA VAL A 126 8.01 3.49 9.77
C VAL A 126 6.97 3.82 8.71
N LEU A 127 7.27 4.82 7.90
CA LEU A 127 6.36 5.30 6.86
C LEU A 127 6.88 4.93 5.48
N VAL A 128 6.00 4.38 4.65
CA VAL A 128 6.28 4.12 3.23
C VAL A 128 5.35 5.01 2.42
N THR A 129 5.91 5.89 1.61
CA THR A 129 5.15 6.91 0.90
C THR A 129 5.38 6.86 -0.59
N GLY A 130 4.50 7.49 -1.33
CA GLY A 130 4.56 7.58 -2.78
C GLY A 130 3.18 7.71 -3.39
N PRO A 131 3.09 8.05 -4.67
CA PRO A 131 1.81 8.14 -5.36
C PRO A 131 1.14 6.77 -5.48
N THR A 132 -0.14 6.77 -5.82
CA THR A 132 -0.87 5.54 -6.13
C THR A 132 -0.14 4.77 -7.23
N GLY A 133 0.03 3.48 -7.05
CA GLY A 133 0.74 2.63 -8.02
C GLY A 133 2.26 2.64 -7.90
N SER A 134 2.82 3.21 -6.82
CA SER A 134 4.27 3.23 -6.60
C SER A 134 4.83 1.94 -5.96
N GLY A 135 3.97 0.97 -5.65
CA GLY A 135 4.39 -0.30 -5.06
C GLY A 135 4.50 -0.30 -3.53
N LYS A 136 3.89 0.68 -2.85
CA LYS A 136 3.93 0.79 -1.39
C LYS A 136 3.42 -0.47 -0.69
N SER A 137 2.28 -1.00 -1.13
CA SER A 137 1.66 -2.17 -0.52
C SER A 137 2.54 -3.41 -0.66
N THR A 138 3.19 -3.57 -1.80
CA THR A 138 4.12 -4.68 -2.05
C THR A 138 5.32 -4.60 -1.10
N THR A 139 5.89 -3.41 -0.94
CA THR A 139 7.02 -3.18 -0.03
C THR A 139 6.63 -3.44 1.42
N LEU A 140 5.49 -2.90 1.86
CA LEU A 140 5.01 -3.12 3.22
C LEU A 140 4.68 -4.59 3.49
N ALA A 141 4.06 -5.27 2.54
CA ALA A 141 3.78 -6.70 2.67
C ALA A 141 5.08 -7.49 2.85
N ALA A 142 6.13 -7.15 2.11
CA ALA A 142 7.44 -7.77 2.25
C ALA A 142 8.06 -7.51 3.63
N MET A 143 7.94 -6.29 4.15
CA MET A 143 8.45 -5.93 5.48
C MET A 143 7.70 -6.65 6.59
N VAL A 144 6.38 -6.71 6.50
CA VAL A 144 5.54 -7.45 7.45
C VAL A 144 5.86 -8.95 7.39
N ASN A 145 6.03 -9.48 6.19
CA ASN A 145 6.42 -10.89 6.02
C ASN A 145 7.78 -11.18 6.67
N TYR A 146 8.75 -10.27 6.52
CA TYR A 146 10.05 -10.42 7.16
C TYR A 146 9.93 -10.47 8.69
N LEU A 147 9.13 -9.58 9.27
CA LEU A 147 8.84 -9.60 10.71
C LEU A 147 8.14 -10.89 11.12
N ASN A 148 7.16 -11.34 10.35
CA ASN A 148 6.41 -12.57 10.58
C ASN A 148 7.32 -13.81 10.59
N GLU A 149 8.33 -13.84 9.74
CA GLU A 149 9.31 -14.95 9.68
C GLU A 149 10.38 -14.88 10.76
N SER A 150 10.60 -13.71 11.35
CA SER A 150 11.75 -13.44 12.20
C SER A 150 11.45 -13.39 13.68
N ALA A 151 10.24 -13.00 14.09
CA ALA A 151 9.90 -12.72 15.49
C ALA A 151 8.58 -13.36 15.91
N TYR A 152 8.51 -13.73 17.19
CA TYR A 152 7.32 -14.27 17.82
C TYR A 152 6.53 -13.11 18.45
N GLY A 153 5.61 -12.56 17.70
CA GLY A 153 4.80 -11.43 18.15
C GLY A 153 3.40 -11.47 17.58
N HIS A 154 2.65 -10.40 17.81
CA HIS A 154 1.31 -10.21 17.26
C HIS A 154 1.34 -8.99 16.34
N ILE A 155 1.01 -9.21 15.07
CA ILE A 155 0.94 -8.18 14.05
C ILE A 155 -0.52 -7.94 13.72
N LEU A 156 -1.00 -6.72 13.94
CA LEU A 156 -2.32 -6.28 13.53
C LEU A 156 -2.22 -5.43 12.28
N THR A 157 -3.09 -5.65 11.32
CA THR A 157 -3.22 -4.73 10.18
C THR A 157 -4.63 -4.16 10.12
N VAL A 158 -4.72 -2.90 9.69
CA VAL A 158 -5.98 -2.23 9.35
C VAL A 158 -5.82 -1.70 7.94
N GLU A 159 -6.63 -2.22 7.03
CA GLU A 159 -6.46 -1.98 5.59
C GLU A 159 -7.80 -1.66 4.93
N ASP A 160 -7.75 -0.96 3.83
CA ASP A 160 -8.96 -0.58 3.08
C ASP A 160 -8.68 -0.59 1.57
N PRO A 161 -8.77 -1.75 0.91
CA PRO A 161 -9.00 -3.10 1.43
C PRO A 161 -7.70 -3.87 1.75
N ILE A 162 -7.83 -5.10 2.22
CA ILE A 162 -6.70 -6.04 2.33
C ILE A 162 -6.21 -6.35 0.92
N GLU A 163 -4.92 -6.09 0.66
CA GLU A 163 -4.31 -6.35 -0.66
C GLU A 163 -3.52 -7.67 -0.71
N PHE A 164 -2.93 -8.08 0.41
CA PHE A 164 -2.18 -9.34 0.51
C PHE A 164 -2.62 -10.06 1.77
N VAL A 165 -2.94 -11.35 1.64
CA VAL A 165 -3.30 -12.17 2.80
C VAL A 165 -2.05 -12.84 3.33
N HIS A 166 -1.74 -12.59 4.61
CA HIS A 166 -0.60 -13.19 5.29
C HIS A 166 -0.98 -14.47 6.00
N GLU A 167 -0.12 -15.47 5.93
CA GLU A 167 -0.21 -16.64 6.80
C GLU A 167 0.61 -16.36 8.06
N SER A 168 0.04 -16.67 9.23
CA SER A 168 0.80 -16.59 10.48
C SER A 168 1.93 -17.61 10.46
N LYS A 169 3.15 -17.15 10.65
CA LYS A 169 4.36 -17.98 10.69
C LYS A 169 4.91 -18.03 12.11
N LYS A 170 5.99 -17.28 12.41
CA LYS A 170 6.41 -17.10 13.79
C LYS A 170 5.49 -16.16 14.56
N SER A 171 4.99 -15.15 13.88
CA SER A 171 4.04 -14.20 14.46
C SER A 171 2.60 -14.64 14.22
N LEU A 172 1.71 -14.23 15.14
CA LEU A 172 0.28 -14.23 14.88
C LEU A 172 -0.04 -12.97 14.08
N ILE A 173 -0.73 -13.12 12.94
CA ILE A 173 -1.19 -11.99 12.16
C ILE A 173 -2.71 -11.95 12.13
N ASN A 174 -3.28 -10.82 12.51
CA ASN A 174 -4.70 -10.52 12.38
C ASN A 174 -4.86 -9.32 11.45
N GLN A 175 -5.54 -9.53 10.33
CA GLN A 175 -5.79 -8.49 9.32
C GLN A 175 -7.25 -8.06 9.39
N ARG A 176 -7.46 -6.75 9.49
CA ARG A 176 -8.81 -6.18 9.57
C ARG A 176 -9.05 -5.24 8.39
N GLU A 177 -10.12 -5.49 7.68
CA GLU A 177 -10.53 -4.66 6.54
C GLU A 177 -11.60 -3.67 6.98
N VAL A 178 -11.42 -2.40 6.62
CA VAL A 178 -12.42 -1.37 6.87
C VAL A 178 -13.67 -1.67 6.06
N GLY A 179 -14.82 -1.60 6.69
CA GLY A 179 -16.11 -1.96 6.14
C GLY A 179 -16.61 -3.27 6.74
N PRO A 180 -16.14 -4.43 6.26
CA PRO A 180 -16.65 -5.72 6.78
C PRO A 180 -16.16 -6.09 8.18
N MET A 181 -15.01 -5.60 8.62
CA MET A 181 -14.37 -6.07 9.86
C MET A 181 -14.18 -4.98 10.91
N THR A 182 -14.23 -3.73 10.51
CA THR A 182 -14.17 -2.55 11.38
C THR A 182 -14.83 -1.38 10.68
N LEU A 183 -15.35 -0.43 11.45
CA LEU A 183 -16.09 0.69 10.87
C LEU A 183 -15.18 1.76 10.27
N SER A 184 -13.97 1.91 10.79
CA SER A 184 -13.03 2.93 10.32
C SER A 184 -11.60 2.60 10.77
N PHE A 185 -10.62 3.29 10.17
CA PHE A 185 -9.24 3.21 10.64
C PHE A 185 -9.11 3.64 12.10
N SER A 186 -9.73 4.76 12.47
CA SER A 186 -9.65 5.29 13.83
C SER A 186 -10.30 4.37 14.86
N ALA A 187 -11.44 3.79 14.55
CA ALA A 187 -12.11 2.82 15.44
C ALA A 187 -11.22 1.58 15.66
N ALA A 188 -10.65 1.04 14.59
CA ALA A 188 -9.76 -0.11 14.66
C ALA A 188 -8.49 0.19 15.47
N LEU A 189 -7.88 1.37 15.28
CA LEU A 189 -6.68 1.76 16.02
C LEU A 189 -6.94 1.98 17.50
N ARG A 190 -8.08 2.57 17.86
CA ARG A 190 -8.45 2.71 19.27
C ARG A 190 -8.56 1.34 19.95
N SER A 191 -9.18 0.38 19.28
CA SER A 191 -9.30 -0.96 19.77
C SER A 191 -7.96 -1.71 19.81
N ALA A 192 -7.10 -1.44 18.83
CA ALA A 192 -5.82 -2.12 18.64
C ALA A 192 -4.94 -2.11 19.90
N LEU A 193 -4.93 -0.99 20.64
CA LEU A 193 -4.12 -0.86 21.84
C LEU A 193 -4.53 -1.84 22.96
N ARG A 194 -5.73 -2.42 22.86
CA ARG A 194 -6.23 -3.43 23.81
C ARG A 194 -6.19 -4.84 23.24
N GLU A 195 -5.61 -5.02 22.05
CA GLU A 195 -5.54 -6.31 21.35
C GLU A 195 -4.16 -6.96 21.45
N ASP A 196 -3.31 -6.44 22.32
CA ASP A 196 -1.96 -6.93 22.57
C ASP A 196 -1.07 -7.01 21.31
N PRO A 197 -0.98 -5.93 20.53
CA PRO A 197 -0.12 -5.94 19.35
C PRO A 197 1.33 -5.63 19.71
N ASP A 198 2.26 -6.23 18.96
CA ASP A 198 3.66 -5.81 18.94
C ASP A 198 3.92 -4.87 17.76
N ALA A 199 3.25 -5.13 16.65
CA ALA A 199 3.32 -4.29 15.46
C ALA A 199 1.93 -4.03 14.90
N ILE A 200 1.74 -2.85 14.33
CA ILE A 200 0.48 -2.42 13.72
C ILE A 200 0.78 -1.85 12.33
N LEU A 201 0.05 -2.33 11.31
CA LEU A 201 0.09 -1.72 9.98
C LEU A 201 -1.19 -0.93 9.77
N VAL A 202 -1.03 0.37 9.47
CA VAL A 202 -2.13 1.27 9.11
C VAL A 202 -2.05 1.48 7.60
N GLY A 203 -2.99 0.91 6.87
CA GLY A 203 -2.98 0.89 5.40
C GLY A 203 -2.88 2.26 4.76
N GLU A 204 -3.46 3.28 5.40
CA GLU A 204 -3.38 4.66 4.92
C GLU A 204 -3.64 5.65 6.06
N MET A 205 -2.78 6.66 6.16
CA MET A 205 -2.88 7.71 7.18
C MET A 205 -3.43 8.99 6.54
N ARG A 206 -4.76 9.10 6.42
CA ARG A 206 -5.44 10.21 5.73
C ARG A 206 -5.82 11.37 6.63
N ASP A 207 -6.36 11.08 7.81
CA ASP A 207 -6.99 12.08 8.64
C ASP A 207 -6.26 12.28 9.96
N LEU A 208 -6.56 13.38 10.62
CA LEU A 208 -5.95 13.80 11.87
C LEU A 208 -6.05 12.71 12.94
N GLU A 209 -7.24 12.13 13.12
CA GLU A 209 -7.47 11.17 14.19
C GLU A 209 -6.66 9.88 13.98
N THR A 210 -6.63 9.36 12.75
CA THR A 210 -5.84 8.18 12.39
C THR A 210 -4.35 8.44 12.63
N ILE A 211 -3.85 9.59 12.20
CA ILE A 211 -2.45 9.98 12.39
C ILE A 211 -2.11 10.11 13.88
N ARG A 212 -2.98 10.75 14.66
CA ARG A 212 -2.80 10.91 16.10
C ARG A 212 -2.70 9.53 16.79
N LEU A 213 -3.61 8.62 16.48
CA LEU A 213 -3.64 7.29 17.08
C LEU A 213 -2.42 6.46 16.68
N ALA A 214 -2.00 6.53 15.43
CA ALA A 214 -0.80 5.84 14.94
C ALA A 214 0.46 6.34 15.66
N MET A 215 0.60 7.65 15.81
CA MET A 215 1.73 8.26 16.52
C MET A 215 1.72 7.88 18.01
N THR A 216 0.55 7.88 18.63
CA THR A 216 0.41 7.47 20.03
C THR A 216 0.83 6.01 20.21
N ALA A 217 0.41 5.13 19.33
CA ALA A 217 0.81 3.72 19.35
C ALA A 217 2.34 3.58 19.22
N ALA A 218 2.94 4.31 18.29
CA ALA A 218 4.40 4.28 18.07
C ALA A 218 5.17 4.80 19.29
N GLU A 219 4.68 5.85 19.92
CA GLU A 219 5.30 6.44 21.10
C GLU A 219 5.17 5.52 22.34
N THR A 220 4.07 4.78 22.45
CA THR A 220 3.78 3.94 23.61
C THR A 220 4.29 2.51 23.50
N GLY A 221 5.19 2.23 22.58
CA GLY A 221 5.93 0.97 22.57
C GLY A 221 5.58 -0.02 21.47
N HIS A 222 4.87 0.42 20.43
CA HIS A 222 4.50 -0.43 19.29
C HIS A 222 5.28 -0.03 18.05
N LEU A 223 5.61 -1.02 17.21
CA LEU A 223 6.12 -0.75 15.87
C LEU A 223 4.94 -0.47 14.95
N VAL A 224 4.88 0.72 14.35
CA VAL A 224 3.77 1.13 13.49
C VAL A 224 4.28 1.35 12.07
N PHE A 225 3.69 0.63 11.13
CA PHE A 225 3.88 0.87 9.69
C PHE A 225 2.70 1.67 9.17
N GLY A 226 2.97 2.67 8.35
CA GLY A 226 1.91 3.46 7.75
C GLY A 226 2.25 3.94 6.35
N THR A 227 1.25 4.40 5.61
CA THR A 227 1.44 4.97 4.27
C THR A 227 0.85 6.36 4.15
N LEU A 228 1.46 7.14 3.28
CA LEU A 228 0.94 8.42 2.80
C LEU A 228 1.23 8.53 1.30
N HIS A 229 0.58 9.48 0.63
CA HIS A 229 0.74 9.69 -0.81
C HIS A 229 1.77 10.78 -1.16
N THR A 230 2.61 11.15 -0.22
CA THR A 230 3.64 12.19 -0.41
C THR A 230 4.83 11.67 -1.21
N SER A 231 5.54 12.58 -1.89
CA SER A 231 6.62 12.23 -2.81
C SER A 231 8.02 12.36 -2.24
N SER A 232 8.16 12.82 -0.99
CA SER A 232 9.47 12.94 -0.32
C SER A 232 9.32 12.83 1.18
N ALA A 233 10.42 12.55 1.87
CA ALA A 233 10.47 12.51 3.32
C ALA A 233 10.09 13.87 3.94
N ALA A 234 10.63 14.96 3.41
CA ALA A 234 10.34 16.30 3.90
C ALA A 234 8.85 16.64 3.77
N LYS A 235 8.25 16.34 2.61
CA LYS A 235 6.81 16.55 2.39
C LYS A 235 5.96 15.68 3.32
N THR A 236 6.43 14.49 3.65
CA THR A 236 5.74 13.58 4.57
C THR A 236 5.67 14.19 5.97
N ILE A 237 6.78 14.71 6.47
CA ILE A 237 6.83 15.36 7.78
C ILE A 237 5.90 16.59 7.81
N ASP A 238 5.97 17.45 6.79
CA ASP A 238 5.09 18.60 6.67
C ASP A 238 3.62 18.19 6.63
N ARG A 239 3.28 17.16 5.87
CA ARG A 239 1.90 16.68 5.75
C ARG A 239 1.33 16.21 7.08
N ILE A 240 2.12 15.46 7.85
CA ILE A 240 1.70 14.97 9.17
C ILE A 240 1.45 16.14 10.11
N ILE A 241 2.35 17.12 10.16
CA ILE A 241 2.24 18.26 11.04
C ILE A 241 1.08 19.18 10.64
N ASP A 242 0.89 19.38 9.34
CA ASP A 242 -0.09 20.34 8.81
C ASP A 242 -1.55 19.94 9.06
N VAL A 243 -1.85 18.66 9.29
CA VAL A 243 -3.23 18.25 9.60
C VAL A 243 -3.66 18.65 11.03
N PHE A 244 -2.70 19.03 11.89
CA PHE A 244 -2.99 19.40 13.28
C PHE A 244 -3.23 20.91 13.42
N PRO A 245 -4.08 21.32 14.39
CA PRO A 245 -4.24 22.74 14.71
C PRO A 245 -2.92 23.37 15.14
N ALA A 246 -2.80 24.69 14.94
CA ALA A 246 -1.57 25.43 15.23
C ALA A 246 -1.08 25.22 16.67
N GLU A 247 -1.99 25.22 17.64
CA GLU A 247 -1.69 25.04 19.06
C GLU A 247 -1.14 23.66 19.42
N GLU A 248 -1.33 22.65 18.55
CA GLU A 248 -0.84 21.29 18.77
C GLU A 248 0.46 20.98 18.02
N LYS A 249 0.86 21.81 17.06
CA LYS A 249 1.97 21.50 16.15
C LYS A 249 3.31 21.28 16.86
N GLU A 250 3.61 22.04 17.89
CA GLU A 250 4.84 21.90 18.66
C GLU A 250 4.90 20.54 19.36
N MET A 251 3.79 20.12 19.98
CA MET A 251 3.68 18.82 20.63
C MET A 251 3.81 17.69 19.61
N VAL A 252 3.18 17.83 18.45
CA VAL A 252 3.24 16.83 17.36
C VAL A 252 4.68 16.69 16.84
N ARG A 253 5.40 17.79 16.66
CA ARG A 253 6.81 17.73 16.27
C ARG A 253 7.65 16.96 17.29
N ALA A 254 7.43 17.21 18.57
CA ALA A 254 8.13 16.51 19.64
C ALA A 254 7.83 14.99 19.61
N MET A 255 6.55 14.62 19.51
CA MET A 255 6.12 13.21 19.42
C MET A 255 6.72 12.53 18.19
N LEU A 256 6.62 13.18 17.04
CA LEU A 256 7.13 12.64 15.78
C LEU A 256 8.65 12.47 15.81
N SER A 257 9.37 13.45 16.37
CA SER A 257 10.83 13.39 16.49
C SER A 257 11.30 12.21 17.34
N GLU A 258 10.55 11.85 18.36
CA GLU A 258 10.91 10.74 19.25
C GLU A 258 10.51 9.37 18.68
N SER A 259 9.38 9.29 17.98
CA SER A 259 8.83 8.03 17.50
C SER A 259 9.29 7.63 16.12
N LEU A 260 9.75 8.56 15.27
CA LEU A 260 10.07 8.26 13.88
C LEU A 260 11.30 7.36 13.76
N GLN A 261 11.15 6.24 13.07
CA GLN A 261 12.26 5.36 12.69
C GLN A 261 12.71 5.63 11.26
N ALA A 262 11.77 5.78 10.33
CA ALA A 262 12.11 6.02 8.93
C ALA A 262 10.94 6.57 8.14
N VAL A 263 11.28 7.29 7.07
CA VAL A 263 10.38 7.59 5.95
C VAL A 263 11.04 7.07 4.68
N ILE A 264 10.34 6.16 4.00
CA ILE A 264 10.76 5.57 2.74
C ILE A 264 9.82 6.08 1.67
N SER A 265 10.31 6.97 0.80
CA SER A 265 9.51 7.48 -0.32
C SER A 265 9.87 6.71 -1.58
N GLN A 266 8.87 6.12 -2.22
CA GLN A 266 9.07 5.13 -3.29
C GLN A 266 8.41 5.57 -4.59
N THR A 267 9.11 5.35 -5.71
CA THR A 267 8.57 5.46 -7.04
C THR A 267 8.99 4.24 -7.86
N LEU A 268 8.21 3.89 -8.89
CA LEU A 268 8.55 2.81 -9.80
C LEU A 268 9.15 3.38 -11.08
N CYS A 269 10.24 2.76 -11.52
CA CYS A 269 10.93 3.09 -12.76
C CYS A 269 10.80 1.92 -13.74
N LYS A 270 10.67 2.22 -15.01
CA LYS A 270 10.71 1.20 -16.06
C LYS A 270 12.14 0.70 -16.21
N THR A 271 12.32 -0.61 -16.28
CA THR A 271 13.63 -1.19 -16.54
C THR A 271 14.07 -0.90 -17.96
N LYS A 272 15.38 -0.82 -18.18
CA LYS A 272 15.98 -0.49 -19.48
C LYS A 272 15.60 -1.50 -20.56
N ASP A 273 15.46 -2.77 -20.20
CA ASP A 273 15.07 -3.84 -21.09
C ASP A 273 13.56 -3.82 -21.45
N GLY A 274 12.77 -2.97 -20.80
CA GLY A 274 11.33 -2.88 -21.02
C GLY A 274 10.50 -4.03 -20.47
N GLN A 275 11.10 -4.93 -19.71
CA GLN A 275 10.45 -6.17 -19.25
C GLN A 275 9.77 -6.02 -17.87
N GLY A 276 9.99 -4.92 -17.17
CA GLY A 276 9.40 -4.75 -15.85
C GLY A 276 9.66 -3.38 -15.24
N ARG A 277 9.53 -3.34 -13.91
CA ARG A 277 9.75 -2.12 -13.13
C ARG A 277 10.63 -2.41 -11.94
N VAL A 278 11.35 -1.40 -11.51
CA VAL A 278 12.19 -1.44 -10.31
C VAL A 278 11.83 -0.23 -9.44
N ALA A 279 11.86 -0.43 -8.12
CA ALA A 279 11.60 0.65 -7.17
C ALA A 279 12.86 1.50 -6.97
N ALA A 280 12.66 2.81 -6.91
CA ALA A 280 13.67 3.76 -6.47
C ALA A 280 13.17 4.44 -5.19
N HIS A 281 14.08 4.68 -4.24
CA HIS A 281 13.72 5.12 -2.89
C HIS A 281 14.53 6.34 -2.45
N GLU A 282 13.83 7.26 -1.79
CA GLU A 282 14.44 8.17 -0.84
C GLU A 282 14.27 7.55 0.55
N ILE A 283 15.36 7.46 1.32
CA ILE A 283 15.33 6.86 2.65
C ILE A 283 15.83 7.86 3.67
N MET A 284 14.96 8.26 4.59
CA MET A 284 15.29 9.11 5.74
C MET A 284 15.15 8.27 7.02
N LEU A 285 16.17 8.29 7.85
CA LEU A 285 16.16 7.56 9.12
C LEU A 285 16.07 8.53 10.29
N GLY A 286 15.51 8.08 11.40
CA GLY A 286 15.35 8.86 12.63
C GLY A 286 16.66 9.00 13.42
N THR A 287 17.69 9.54 12.79
CA THR A 287 18.94 9.88 13.45
C THR A 287 18.76 11.09 14.36
N SER A 288 19.73 11.34 15.26
CA SER A 288 19.69 12.52 16.13
C SER A 288 19.59 13.83 15.34
N ALA A 289 20.29 13.92 14.20
CA ALA A 289 20.25 15.09 13.33
C ALA A 289 18.84 15.30 12.75
N ILE A 290 18.22 14.25 12.21
CA ILE A 290 16.87 14.32 11.65
C ILE A 290 15.85 14.66 12.74
N ARG A 291 15.93 14.03 13.90
CA ARG A 291 15.02 14.30 15.03
C ARG A 291 15.09 15.75 15.48
N ASN A 292 16.29 16.34 15.53
CA ASN A 292 16.46 17.76 15.85
C ASN A 292 15.82 18.66 14.80
N LEU A 293 15.99 18.35 13.52
CA LEU A 293 15.36 19.13 12.44
C LEU A 293 13.84 19.11 12.52
N ILE A 294 13.25 17.97 12.90
CA ILE A 294 11.81 17.88 13.10
C ILE A 294 11.37 18.77 14.28
N ARG A 295 12.02 18.63 15.43
CA ARG A 295 11.68 19.42 16.64
C ARG A 295 11.78 20.91 16.41
N GLU A 296 12.80 21.37 15.69
CA GLU A 296 13.07 22.78 15.44
C GLU A 296 12.33 23.33 14.23
N ALA A 297 11.45 22.56 13.60
CA ALA A 297 10.71 22.94 12.40
C ALA A 297 11.60 23.34 11.22
N LYS A 298 12.78 22.70 11.10
CA LYS A 298 13.76 22.96 10.04
C LYS A 298 13.71 21.91 8.93
N VAL A 299 12.51 21.62 8.43
CA VAL A 299 12.26 20.58 7.43
C VAL A 299 13.05 20.82 6.14
N ALA A 300 13.24 22.08 5.75
CA ALA A 300 14.00 22.45 4.56
C ALA A 300 15.46 21.93 4.58
N GLN A 301 16.01 21.67 5.77
CA GLN A 301 17.38 21.17 5.92
C GLN A 301 17.48 19.65 5.88
N MET A 302 16.36 18.94 5.85
CA MET A 302 16.36 17.47 5.86
C MET A 302 17.02 16.87 4.63
N TYR A 303 16.80 17.45 3.47
CA TYR A 303 17.39 16.96 2.23
C TYR A 303 18.93 16.86 2.32
N SER A 304 19.56 17.91 2.86
CA SER A 304 21.03 17.90 3.05
C SER A 304 21.47 16.82 4.03
N ALA A 305 20.73 16.60 5.11
CA ALA A 305 21.02 15.56 6.08
C ALA A 305 20.88 14.15 5.46
N ILE A 306 19.87 13.95 4.63
CA ILE A 306 19.69 12.69 3.90
C ILE A 306 20.85 12.47 2.93
N GLN A 307 21.20 13.50 2.18
CA GLN A 307 22.28 13.47 1.17
C GLN A 307 23.62 13.04 1.75
N THR A 308 23.91 13.44 2.96
CA THR A 308 25.17 13.12 3.64
C THR A 308 25.08 11.94 4.61
N GLY A 309 23.93 11.27 4.67
CA GLY A 309 23.67 10.18 5.61
C GLY A 309 23.86 8.78 5.03
N ASN A 310 24.60 8.61 3.95
CA ASN A 310 24.76 7.32 3.29
C ASN A 310 25.36 6.25 4.20
N SER A 311 26.25 6.63 5.11
CA SER A 311 26.91 5.69 6.01
C SER A 311 25.95 4.98 6.97
N VAL A 312 24.80 5.57 7.27
CA VAL A 312 23.78 4.97 8.14
C VAL A 312 22.61 4.36 7.36
N GLY A 313 22.63 4.42 6.03
CA GLY A 313 21.61 3.85 5.18
C GLY A 313 20.64 4.85 4.56
N MET A 314 20.84 6.15 4.77
CA MET A 314 20.03 7.18 4.10
C MET A 314 20.50 7.40 2.68
N GLN A 315 19.56 7.75 1.82
CA GLN A 315 19.84 8.13 0.43
C GLN A 315 18.78 9.07 -0.09
N THR A 316 19.15 9.95 -1.00
CA THR A 316 18.19 10.73 -1.77
C THR A 316 17.67 9.88 -2.93
N LEU A 317 16.50 10.27 -3.48
CA LEU A 317 15.99 9.62 -4.67
C LEU A 317 16.98 9.70 -5.83
N ASP A 318 17.57 10.87 -6.06
CA ASP A 318 18.53 11.09 -7.15
C ASP A 318 19.78 10.24 -7.01
N GLN A 319 20.29 10.04 -5.78
CA GLN A 319 21.41 9.13 -5.52
C GLN A 319 21.05 7.68 -5.92
N ASN A 320 19.84 7.23 -5.59
CA ASN A 320 19.39 5.90 -5.96
C ASN A 320 19.18 5.78 -7.48
N LEU A 321 18.60 6.79 -8.12
CA LEU A 321 18.45 6.82 -9.58
C LEU A 321 19.81 6.78 -10.28
N THR A 322 20.80 7.52 -9.78
CA THR A 322 22.17 7.50 -10.30
C THR A 322 22.77 6.09 -10.25
N ASP A 323 22.58 5.41 -9.12
CA ASP A 323 23.05 4.03 -8.96
C ASP A 323 22.37 3.08 -9.95
N LEU A 324 21.07 3.20 -10.12
CA LEU A 324 20.30 2.37 -11.05
C LEU A 324 20.73 2.58 -12.51
N VAL A 325 21.01 3.82 -12.91
CA VAL A 325 21.56 4.14 -14.24
C VAL A 325 22.95 3.54 -14.42
N ARG A 326 23.83 3.72 -13.44
CA ARG A 326 25.20 3.19 -13.48
C ARG A 326 25.21 1.67 -13.62
N ARG A 327 24.27 0.98 -12.97
CA ARG A 327 24.12 -0.48 -13.02
C ARG A 327 23.37 -0.96 -14.26
N ASN A 328 23.02 -0.06 -15.18
CA ASN A 328 22.27 -0.36 -16.40
C ASN A 328 20.86 -0.96 -16.14
N ILE A 329 20.26 -0.70 -15.00
CA ILE A 329 18.94 -1.20 -14.66
C ILE A 329 17.85 -0.32 -15.29
N ILE A 330 18.06 1.01 -15.26
CA ILE A 330 17.16 1.98 -15.90
C ILE A 330 17.95 2.86 -16.87
N SER A 331 17.23 3.47 -17.82
CA SER A 331 17.84 4.43 -18.75
C SER A 331 18.03 5.82 -18.10
N PRO A 332 18.98 6.64 -18.58
CA PRO A 332 19.09 8.03 -18.13
C PRO A 332 17.79 8.83 -18.32
N ALA A 333 17.05 8.57 -19.42
CA ALA A 333 15.77 9.24 -19.69
C ALA A 333 14.72 8.88 -18.63
N GLU A 334 14.64 7.62 -18.20
CA GLU A 334 13.73 7.18 -17.12
C GLU A 334 14.11 7.84 -15.80
N ALA A 335 15.40 7.87 -15.46
CA ALA A 335 15.89 8.54 -14.26
C ALA A 335 15.52 10.02 -14.25
N ARG A 336 15.73 10.70 -15.38
CA ARG A 336 15.40 12.11 -15.56
C ARG A 336 13.90 12.38 -15.29
N SER A 337 13.03 11.51 -15.77
CA SER A 337 11.58 11.67 -15.61
C SER A 337 11.13 11.54 -14.16
N LYS A 338 11.92 10.89 -13.30
CA LYS A 338 11.60 10.63 -11.89
C LYS A 338 12.40 11.51 -10.93
N ALA A 339 13.51 12.11 -11.38
CA ALA A 339 14.46 12.81 -10.54
C ALA A 339 13.91 14.10 -9.93
N LYS A 340 14.40 14.45 -8.76
CA LYS A 340 14.16 15.74 -8.12
C LYS A 340 14.87 16.85 -8.89
N ILE A 341 16.09 16.58 -9.36
CA ILE A 341 16.91 17.50 -10.16
C ILE A 341 17.19 16.83 -11.52
N PRO A 342 16.29 16.98 -12.50
CA PRO A 342 16.41 16.29 -13.79
C PRO A 342 17.71 16.62 -14.55
N GLU A 343 18.28 17.79 -14.34
CA GLU A 343 19.49 18.23 -14.98
C GLU A 343 20.70 17.34 -14.71
N ASN A 344 20.67 16.60 -13.61
CA ASN A 344 21.75 15.66 -13.24
C ASN A 344 21.75 14.40 -14.12
N PHE A 345 20.73 14.22 -14.97
CA PHE A 345 20.57 13.06 -15.84
C PHE A 345 20.46 13.49 -17.30
N PRO A 346 21.54 13.96 -17.92
CA PRO A 346 21.52 14.31 -19.35
C PRO A 346 21.38 13.05 -20.19
N GLY A 347 20.48 13.11 -21.19
CA GLY A 347 20.24 11.97 -22.07
C GLY A 347 19.47 12.32 -23.30
#